data_b773e23144fccf6b4467703951b4525e
#
_entry.id   b773e23144fccf6b4467703951b4525e
#
_cell.length_a   1.000
_cell.length_b   1.000
_cell.length_c   1.000
_cell.angle_alpha   90.00
_cell.angle_beta   90.00
_cell.angle_gamma   90.00
#
_symmetry.space_group_name_H-M   'P 1'
#
loop_
_entity.id
_entity.type
_entity.pdbx_description
1 polymer ?
#
loop_
_entity_poly.entity_id
_entity_poly.type
_entity_poly.pdbx_seq_one_letter_code
_entity_poly.pdbx_strand_id
1 'polypeptide(L)'
;MAGKATLKTLDLIRDTASDIVDSADCAIGYEAAHMVLAGLEGFREDYVYHIEHGGKCSCHITQPVPCVALCPAGVDIPGYIALVKEERYADAVKLIRKDNPFPTACALICEHPCEARCRRNMIDSAINIRGLKRMAVDNARANTVPVPEKAESTGKKVAIIGGGPGGLSAAYYLELMGHHAVVFEEKSKLGGMLRYGIPNYRFPRERLQEDIDTILSTGVEVKLNTRVGNGEGEISYNKLHEEYDAVYIAIGAHTDKKIGIEGEDANGVMSAVEMLRRIGDDDMPDFKDKTVVVVGGGNVAMDCTRSAIRLGAKKVGIAYRRRQTDMTALPEEVEGAIAEGAELYSLKAPHKIEADENGNVTALWVEPVSYTHLTLPTKA
;
A
#
# COMPACT_ATOMS: atom_id res chain seq x y z
N MET A 1 33.20 -5.68 1.35
CA MET A 1 34.03 -6.44 2.26
C MET A 1 34.52 -7.68 1.56
N ALA A 2 35.80 -7.70 1.22
CA ALA A 2 36.33 -8.68 0.28
C ALA A 2 36.84 -10.00 0.91
N GLY A 3 36.51 -10.27 2.20
CA GLY A 3 36.94 -11.46 2.92
C GLY A 3 38.45 -11.66 3.03
N LYS A 4 39.22 -10.57 2.93
CA LYS A 4 40.70 -10.61 2.93
C LYS A 4 41.36 -10.29 4.30
N ALA A 5 40.56 -9.88 5.28
CA ALA A 5 41.06 -9.55 6.61
C ALA A 5 41.45 -10.84 7.34
N THR A 6 42.49 -10.72 8.20
CA THR A 6 42.97 -11.77 9.08
C THR A 6 42.97 -11.28 10.52
N LEU A 7 43.18 -12.13 11.51
CA LEU A 7 43.32 -11.72 12.91
C LEU A 7 44.50 -10.74 13.06
N LYS A 8 45.58 -10.95 12.33
CA LYS A 8 46.72 -10.01 12.27
C LYS A 8 46.30 -8.62 11.76
N THR A 9 45.27 -8.56 10.89
CA THR A 9 44.74 -7.28 10.41
C THR A 9 44.04 -6.52 11.54
N LEU A 10 43.32 -7.19 12.43
CA LEU A 10 42.72 -6.56 13.61
C LEU A 10 43.76 -6.06 14.59
N ASP A 11 44.81 -6.84 14.83
CA ASP A 11 45.91 -6.44 15.72
C ASP A 11 46.63 -5.23 15.13
N LEU A 12 46.92 -5.21 13.83
CA LEU A 12 47.52 -4.06 13.15
C LEU A 12 46.66 -2.81 13.26
N ILE A 13 45.34 -2.92 13.08
CA ILE A 13 44.41 -1.78 13.20
C ILE A 13 44.43 -1.25 14.65
N ARG A 14 44.37 -2.15 15.64
CA ARG A 14 44.43 -1.79 17.06
C ARG A 14 45.72 -1.05 17.37
N ASP A 15 46.88 -1.62 17.01
CA ASP A 15 48.17 -1.06 17.32
C ASP A 15 48.39 0.30 16.63
N THR A 16 47.99 0.41 15.34
CA THR A 16 48.01 1.68 14.62
C THR A 16 47.08 2.74 15.27
N ALA A 17 45.88 2.36 15.70
CA ALA A 17 44.99 3.30 16.36
C ALA A 17 45.55 3.74 17.74
N SER A 18 46.17 2.83 18.49
CA SER A 18 46.86 3.17 19.74
C SER A 18 48.00 4.15 19.51
N ASP A 19 48.84 3.91 18.51
CA ASP A 19 49.93 4.82 18.15
C ASP A 19 49.41 6.22 17.77
N ILE A 20 48.26 6.29 17.07
CA ILE A 20 47.60 7.57 16.72
C ILE A 20 47.09 8.28 18.00
N VAL A 21 46.48 7.53 18.94
CA VAL A 21 46.05 8.12 20.23
C VAL A 21 47.23 8.75 20.97
N ASP A 22 48.37 8.07 21.00
CA ASP A 22 49.56 8.51 21.73
C ASP A 22 50.31 9.63 21.03
N SER A 23 50.17 9.78 19.71
CA SER A 23 50.96 10.73 18.89
C SER A 23 50.12 11.86 18.27
N ALA A 24 48.78 11.85 18.40
CA ALA A 24 47.93 12.84 17.73
C ALA A 24 48.08 14.26 18.35
N ASP A 25 48.41 15.22 17.53
CA ASP A 25 48.54 16.63 17.92
C ASP A 25 47.19 17.37 17.98
N CYS A 26 46.11 16.75 17.61
CA CYS A 26 44.79 17.37 17.61
C CYS A 26 43.66 16.42 18.07
N ALA A 27 42.64 17.03 18.65
CA ALA A 27 41.46 16.28 19.15
C ALA A 27 40.78 15.39 18.09
N ILE A 28 40.78 15.80 16.82
CA ILE A 28 40.13 15.03 15.74
C ILE A 28 40.86 13.70 15.51
N GLY A 29 42.16 13.70 15.45
CA GLY A 29 43.00 12.49 15.30
C GLY A 29 42.83 11.56 16.50
N TYR A 30 42.91 12.11 17.69
CA TYR A 30 42.72 11.41 18.96
C TYR A 30 41.36 10.74 19.05
N GLU A 31 40.28 11.50 18.84
CA GLU A 31 38.89 10.95 18.91
C GLU A 31 38.62 9.93 17.83
N ALA A 32 39.13 10.14 16.59
CA ALA A 32 38.96 9.18 15.51
C ALA A 32 39.59 7.82 15.85
N ALA A 33 40.79 7.84 16.44
CA ALA A 33 41.48 6.63 16.85
C ALA A 33 40.82 5.95 18.06
N HIS A 34 40.33 6.72 19.02
CA HIS A 34 39.52 6.21 20.13
C HIS A 34 38.25 5.51 19.66
N MET A 35 37.54 6.06 18.67
CA MET A 35 36.35 5.41 18.09
C MET A 35 36.67 4.07 17.43
N VAL A 36 37.83 3.96 16.78
CA VAL A 36 38.31 2.69 16.20
C VAL A 36 38.61 1.68 17.30
N LEU A 37 39.33 2.08 18.36
CA LEU A 37 39.64 1.20 19.49
C LEU A 37 38.37 0.73 20.21
N ALA A 38 37.45 1.65 20.51
CA ALA A 38 36.15 1.31 21.11
C ALA A 38 35.32 0.33 20.25
N GLY A 39 35.35 0.52 18.91
CA GLY A 39 34.73 -0.39 17.98
C GLY A 39 35.37 -1.78 17.99
N LEU A 40 36.70 -1.86 18.00
CA LEU A 40 37.42 -3.13 18.09
C LEU A 40 37.20 -3.84 19.42
N GLU A 41 37.11 -3.12 20.53
CA GLU A 41 36.86 -3.69 21.84
C GLU A 41 35.39 -4.16 21.96
N GLY A 42 34.45 -3.31 21.60
CA GLY A 42 33.01 -3.59 21.75
C GLY A 42 32.46 -4.66 20.80
N PHE A 43 33.08 -4.86 19.63
CA PHE A 43 32.61 -5.78 18.58
C PHE A 43 33.66 -6.79 18.13
N ARG A 44 34.64 -7.11 19.00
CA ARG A 44 35.76 -8.00 18.65
C ARG A 44 35.27 -9.37 18.17
N GLU A 45 34.30 -9.94 18.85
CA GLU A 45 33.76 -11.27 18.51
C GLU A 45 33.12 -11.27 17.11
N ASP A 46 32.41 -10.21 16.74
CA ASP A 46 31.82 -10.06 15.41
C ASP A 46 32.89 -9.96 14.32
N TYR A 47 33.96 -9.22 14.55
CA TYR A 47 35.08 -9.15 13.60
C TYR A 47 35.79 -10.48 13.44
N VAL A 48 36.06 -11.19 14.54
CA VAL A 48 36.68 -12.52 14.52
C VAL A 48 35.80 -13.50 13.74
N TYR A 49 34.49 -13.52 14.05
CA TYR A 49 33.53 -14.36 13.35
C TYR A 49 33.56 -14.12 11.83
N HIS A 50 33.54 -12.87 11.39
CA HIS A 50 33.58 -12.52 9.95
C HIS A 50 34.89 -12.97 9.28
N ILE A 51 36.00 -12.88 9.97
CA ILE A 51 37.31 -13.31 9.46
C ILE A 51 37.34 -14.82 9.28
N GLU A 52 36.86 -15.58 10.28
CA GLU A 52 36.88 -17.05 10.28
C GLU A 52 35.90 -17.63 9.25
N HIS A 53 34.82 -16.92 8.94
CA HIS A 53 33.79 -17.36 7.98
C HIS A 53 33.93 -16.69 6.58
N GLY A 54 35.12 -16.20 6.24
CA GLY A 54 35.43 -15.65 4.90
C GLY A 54 34.61 -14.43 4.50
N GLY A 55 34.26 -13.59 5.47
CA GLY A 55 33.48 -12.37 5.28
C GLY A 55 31.97 -12.60 5.15
N LYS A 56 31.50 -13.83 5.28
CA LYS A 56 30.06 -14.13 5.36
C LYS A 56 29.55 -13.81 6.75
N CYS A 57 28.64 -12.87 6.83
CA CYS A 57 28.01 -12.47 8.08
C CYS A 57 26.83 -13.38 8.39
N SER A 58 26.87 -14.06 9.54
CA SER A 58 25.68 -14.64 10.16
C SER A 58 25.07 -13.69 11.19
N CYS A 59 25.74 -12.61 11.51
CA CYS A 59 25.10 -11.52 12.26
C CYS A 59 24.04 -10.93 11.34
N HIS A 60 22.87 -11.50 11.39
CA HIS A 60 21.71 -10.86 10.83
C HIS A 60 21.49 -9.59 11.62
N ILE A 61 21.97 -8.46 11.11
CA ILE A 61 21.35 -7.19 11.45
C ILE A 61 19.94 -7.33 10.89
N THR A 62 19.10 -8.04 11.64
CA THR A 62 17.74 -8.41 11.27
C THR A 62 16.79 -7.23 11.41
N GLN A 63 17.28 -6.06 11.82
CA GLN A 63 16.50 -4.85 11.83
C GLN A 63 16.64 -4.16 10.48
N PRO A 64 15.68 -4.31 9.58
CA PRO A 64 15.67 -3.56 8.34
C PRO A 64 15.64 -2.07 8.66
N VAL A 65 16.18 -1.24 7.76
CA VAL A 65 16.07 0.22 7.89
C VAL A 65 14.59 0.62 8.06
N PRO A 66 14.30 1.70 8.82
CA PRO A 66 12.92 2.03 9.20
C PRO A 66 11.91 2.08 8.05
N CYS A 67 12.32 2.54 6.88
CA CYS A 67 11.44 2.57 5.70
C CYS A 67 11.08 1.17 5.19
N VAL A 68 12.00 0.21 5.22
CA VAL A 68 11.73 -1.19 4.85
C VAL A 68 10.89 -1.87 5.93
N ALA A 69 11.23 -1.65 7.22
CA ALA A 69 10.49 -2.23 8.35
C ALA A 69 9.02 -1.80 8.39
N LEU A 70 8.69 -0.58 7.94
CA LEU A 70 7.33 -0.09 7.88
C LEU A 70 6.61 -0.40 6.55
N CYS A 71 7.32 -0.88 5.54
CA CYS A 71 6.68 -1.32 4.32
C CYS A 71 5.97 -2.66 4.55
N PRO A 72 4.63 -2.74 4.41
CA PRO A 72 3.92 -4.01 4.63
C PRO A 72 4.38 -5.14 3.71
N ALA A 73 4.92 -4.80 2.53
CA ALA A 73 5.47 -5.77 1.58
C ALA A 73 6.98 -6.00 1.76
N GLY A 74 7.65 -5.29 2.67
CA GLY A 74 9.09 -5.46 2.92
C GLY A 74 10.00 -5.06 1.75
N VAL A 75 9.52 -4.24 0.81
CA VAL A 75 10.26 -3.85 -0.40
C VAL A 75 11.60 -3.22 -0.05
N ASP A 76 12.66 -3.62 -0.74
CA ASP A 76 14.00 -3.00 -0.62
C ASP A 76 14.00 -1.56 -1.16
N ILE A 77 13.60 -0.65 -0.27
CA ILE A 77 13.48 0.78 -0.60
C ILE A 77 14.84 1.42 -0.91
N PRO A 78 15.90 1.25 -0.10
CA PRO A 78 17.21 1.79 -0.44
C PRO A 78 17.74 1.27 -1.77
N GLY A 79 17.52 -0.02 -2.05
CA GLY A 79 17.98 -0.64 -3.29
C GLY A 79 17.35 -0.01 -4.52
N TYR A 80 16.01 0.10 -4.58
CA TYR A 80 15.40 0.71 -5.76
C TYR A 80 15.66 2.21 -5.88
N ILE A 81 15.84 2.94 -4.78
CA ILE A 81 16.22 4.35 -4.82
C ILE A 81 17.61 4.52 -5.44
N ALA A 82 18.57 3.65 -5.07
CA ALA A 82 19.89 3.65 -5.68
C ALA A 82 19.82 3.40 -7.20
N LEU A 83 18.99 2.45 -7.65
CA LEU A 83 18.79 2.17 -9.07
C LEU A 83 18.12 3.33 -9.81
N VAL A 84 17.15 4.01 -9.18
CA VAL A 84 16.53 5.22 -9.73
C VAL A 84 17.55 6.35 -9.89
N LYS A 85 18.45 6.52 -8.92
CA LYS A 85 19.55 7.50 -9.00
C LYS A 85 20.47 7.24 -10.20
N GLU A 86 20.66 5.96 -10.56
CA GLU A 86 21.47 5.53 -11.70
C GLU A 86 20.66 5.48 -13.01
N GLU A 87 19.40 5.95 -13.01
CA GLU A 87 18.44 5.89 -14.13
C GLU A 87 18.16 4.45 -14.62
N ARG A 88 18.44 3.46 -13.81
CA ARG A 88 18.18 2.04 -14.06
C ARG A 88 16.76 1.66 -13.67
N TYR A 89 15.79 2.31 -14.30
CA TYR A 89 14.36 2.21 -13.92
C TYR A 89 13.80 0.79 -14.06
N ALA A 90 14.18 0.06 -15.12
CA ALA A 90 13.75 -1.31 -15.32
C ALA A 90 14.24 -2.25 -14.21
N ASP A 91 15.47 -2.07 -13.72
CA ASP A 91 16.03 -2.83 -12.62
C ASP A 91 15.37 -2.45 -11.30
N ALA A 92 15.04 -1.17 -11.12
CA ALA A 92 14.27 -0.71 -9.96
C ALA A 92 12.87 -1.36 -9.92
N VAL A 93 12.16 -1.44 -11.05
CA VAL A 93 10.86 -2.13 -11.15
C VAL A 93 11.00 -3.63 -10.87
N LYS A 94 12.05 -4.29 -11.37
CA LYS A 94 12.33 -5.71 -11.04
C LYS A 94 12.52 -5.92 -9.55
N LEU A 95 13.31 -5.03 -8.91
CA LEU A 95 13.59 -5.12 -7.48
C LEU A 95 12.32 -4.92 -6.65
N ILE A 96 11.49 -3.92 -7.00
CA ILE A 96 10.20 -3.70 -6.33
C ILE A 96 9.29 -4.91 -6.49
N ARG A 97 9.22 -5.48 -7.70
CA ARG A 97 8.33 -6.61 -8.03
C ARG A 97 8.70 -7.91 -7.30
N LYS A 98 9.93 -8.05 -6.85
CA LYS A 98 10.35 -9.19 -6.04
C LYS A 98 9.43 -9.40 -4.83
N ASP A 99 9.05 -8.30 -4.17
CA ASP A 99 8.25 -8.32 -2.94
C ASP A 99 6.84 -7.76 -3.14
N ASN A 100 6.56 -7.13 -4.29
CA ASN A 100 5.28 -6.49 -4.60
C ASN A 100 4.97 -6.57 -6.09
N PRO A 101 4.06 -7.46 -6.53
CA PRO A 101 3.70 -7.63 -7.94
C PRO A 101 2.86 -6.50 -8.52
N PHE A 102 2.46 -5.50 -7.71
CA PHE A 102 1.74 -4.29 -8.11
C PHE A 102 2.60 -3.02 -7.94
N PRO A 103 3.77 -2.90 -8.61
CA PRO A 103 4.65 -1.75 -8.45
C PRO A 103 3.97 -0.45 -8.87
N THR A 104 3.15 -0.45 -9.93
CA THR A 104 2.46 0.71 -10.46
C THR A 104 1.36 1.19 -9.51
N ALA A 105 0.53 0.27 -8.98
CA ALA A 105 -0.48 0.60 -7.97
C ALA A 105 0.17 1.26 -6.76
N CYS A 106 1.21 0.65 -6.19
CA CYS A 106 1.89 1.21 -5.02
C CYS A 106 2.66 2.51 -5.30
N ALA A 107 3.04 2.77 -6.54
CA ALA A 107 3.65 4.05 -6.92
C ALA A 107 2.64 5.20 -6.93
N LEU A 108 1.38 4.92 -7.30
CA LEU A 108 0.35 5.93 -7.49
C LEU A 108 -0.54 6.16 -6.25
N ILE A 109 -0.87 5.09 -5.51
CA ILE A 109 -1.91 5.15 -4.47
C ILE A 109 -1.49 4.64 -3.07
N CYS A 110 -0.22 4.25 -2.87
CA CYS A 110 0.26 3.82 -1.56
C CYS A 110 0.19 4.98 -0.55
N GLU A 111 -0.24 4.70 0.68
CA GLU A 111 -0.22 5.66 1.80
C GLU A 111 1.18 5.93 2.35
N HIS A 112 2.21 5.35 1.77
CA HIS A 112 3.66 5.54 2.02
C HIS A 112 4.07 5.64 3.51
N PRO A 113 3.69 4.69 4.38
CA PRO A 113 4.04 4.71 5.80
C PRO A 113 5.57 4.74 6.02
N CYS A 114 6.34 4.30 5.04
CA CYS A 114 7.79 4.35 5.04
C CYS A 114 8.36 5.78 5.18
N GLU A 115 7.65 6.79 4.66
CA GLU A 115 8.05 8.20 4.75
C GLU A 115 7.87 8.76 6.16
N ALA A 116 6.84 8.31 6.89
CA ALA A 116 6.56 8.77 8.25
C ALA A 116 7.72 8.50 9.25
N ARG A 117 8.50 7.43 9.02
CA ARG A 117 9.66 7.05 9.83
C ARG A 117 10.98 7.21 9.08
N CYS A 118 11.00 7.97 8.01
CA CYS A 118 12.24 8.31 7.33
C CYS A 118 13.17 9.07 8.28
N ARG A 119 14.41 8.60 8.45
CA ARG A 119 15.39 9.27 9.32
C ARG A 119 15.68 10.70 8.89
N ARG A 120 15.48 11.01 7.62
CA ARG A 120 15.63 12.37 7.10
C ARG A 120 14.69 13.37 7.79
N ASN A 121 13.52 12.93 8.28
CA ASN A 121 12.62 13.75 9.09
C ASN A 121 13.26 14.35 10.36
N MET A 122 14.40 13.79 10.80
CA MET A 122 15.15 14.32 11.95
C MET A 122 16.01 15.55 11.58
N ILE A 123 16.20 15.80 10.29
CA ILE A 123 17.06 16.88 9.77
C ILE A 123 16.21 17.94 9.06
N ASP A 124 15.36 17.52 8.10
CA ASP A 124 14.52 18.40 7.29
C ASP A 124 13.17 17.72 6.95
N SER A 125 13.06 17.00 5.84
CA SER A 125 11.85 16.33 5.41
C SER A 125 12.14 14.91 4.92
N ALA A 126 11.12 14.04 4.93
CA ALA A 126 11.25 12.69 4.41
C ALA A 126 11.73 12.68 2.95
N ILE A 127 12.47 11.64 2.58
CA ILE A 127 12.68 11.34 1.17
C ILE A 127 11.32 11.03 0.54
N ASN A 128 11.01 11.61 -0.60
CA ASN A 128 9.80 11.30 -1.36
C ASN A 128 9.90 9.89 -1.98
N ILE A 129 9.74 8.86 -1.12
CA ILE A 129 9.94 7.45 -1.46
C ILE A 129 8.91 6.99 -2.49
N ARG A 130 7.62 7.38 -2.31
CA ARG A 130 6.55 7.08 -3.27
C ARG A 130 6.80 7.76 -4.62
N GLY A 131 7.24 9.01 -4.61
CA GLY A 131 7.57 9.75 -5.84
C GLY A 131 8.72 9.12 -6.61
N LEU A 132 9.78 8.64 -5.94
CA LEU A 132 10.87 7.92 -6.58
C LEU A 132 10.41 6.56 -7.16
N LYS A 133 9.52 5.85 -6.46
CA LYS A 133 8.87 4.64 -7.00
C LYS A 133 8.07 4.97 -8.27
N ARG A 134 7.30 6.08 -8.25
CA ARG A 134 6.55 6.54 -9.41
C ARG A 134 7.48 6.86 -10.58
N MET A 135 8.59 7.53 -10.33
CA MET A 135 9.61 7.79 -11.35
C MET A 135 10.09 6.49 -12.01
N ALA A 136 10.32 5.43 -11.23
CA ALA A 136 10.71 4.13 -11.78
C ALA A 136 9.64 3.57 -12.73
N VAL A 137 8.37 3.49 -12.30
CA VAL A 137 7.28 2.89 -13.12
C VAL A 137 6.80 3.79 -14.25
N ASP A 138 7.07 5.08 -14.22
CA ASP A 138 6.75 6.00 -15.32
C ASP A 138 7.81 5.93 -16.44
N ASN A 139 9.08 5.65 -16.10
CA ASN A 139 10.17 5.51 -17.07
C ASN A 139 10.38 4.05 -17.53
N ALA A 140 9.93 3.05 -16.75
CA ALA A 140 9.93 1.64 -17.16
C ALA A 140 8.56 1.03 -16.80
N ARG A 141 7.65 1.00 -17.79
CA ARG A 141 6.30 0.46 -17.59
C ARG A 141 6.34 -0.98 -17.11
N ALA A 142 5.49 -1.33 -16.13
CA ALA A 142 5.53 -2.63 -15.48
C ALA A 142 5.46 -3.80 -16.47
N ASN A 143 4.58 -3.71 -17.46
CA ASN A 143 4.39 -4.73 -18.51
C ASN A 143 5.52 -4.81 -19.56
N THR A 144 6.45 -3.86 -19.56
CA THR A 144 7.64 -3.91 -20.43
C THR A 144 8.86 -4.52 -19.76
N VAL A 145 8.79 -4.72 -18.44
CA VAL A 145 9.89 -5.28 -17.64
C VAL A 145 9.65 -6.78 -17.45
N PRO A 146 10.55 -7.65 -17.93
CA PRO A 146 10.39 -9.10 -17.85
C PRO A 146 10.14 -9.59 -16.40
N VAL A 147 9.29 -10.61 -16.28
CA VAL A 147 9.09 -11.34 -15.02
C VAL A 147 10.26 -12.32 -14.79
N PRO A 148 10.52 -12.74 -13.55
CA PRO A 148 11.50 -13.80 -13.26
C PRO A 148 11.14 -15.11 -13.98
N GLU A 149 12.16 -15.91 -14.24
CA GLU A 149 11.95 -17.27 -14.73
C GLU A 149 11.17 -18.11 -13.69
N LYS A 150 10.26 -18.93 -14.20
CA LYS A 150 9.46 -19.84 -13.37
C LYS A 150 10.30 -21.05 -12.94
N ALA A 151 10.05 -21.53 -11.74
CA ALA A 151 10.54 -22.83 -11.32
C ALA A 151 9.93 -23.96 -12.18
N GLU A 152 10.54 -25.14 -12.14
CA GLU A 152 9.99 -26.33 -12.80
C GLU A 152 8.57 -26.64 -12.28
N SER A 153 7.73 -27.15 -13.17
CA SER A 153 6.34 -27.46 -12.83
C SER A 153 6.28 -28.51 -11.72
N THR A 154 5.53 -28.18 -10.68
CA THR A 154 5.25 -29.11 -9.58
C THR A 154 4.09 -30.07 -9.87
N GLY A 155 3.35 -29.83 -10.97
CA GLY A 155 2.12 -30.53 -11.30
C GLY A 155 0.94 -30.19 -10.40
N LYS A 156 1.09 -29.28 -9.44
CA LYS A 156 0.05 -28.86 -8.49
C LYS A 156 -0.78 -27.72 -9.06
N LYS A 157 -2.11 -27.77 -8.78
CA LYS A 157 -3.08 -26.77 -9.18
C LYS A 157 -3.70 -26.07 -7.97
N VAL A 158 -3.76 -24.77 -7.98
CA VAL A 158 -4.34 -23.96 -6.91
C VAL A 158 -5.52 -23.13 -7.45
N ALA A 159 -6.68 -23.28 -6.85
CA ALA A 159 -7.84 -22.43 -7.11
C ALA A 159 -7.73 -21.17 -6.25
N ILE A 160 -7.92 -20.00 -6.85
CA ILE A 160 -7.90 -18.71 -6.17
C ILE A 160 -9.26 -18.05 -6.34
N ILE A 161 -9.96 -17.78 -5.25
CA ILE A 161 -11.27 -17.14 -5.25
C ILE A 161 -11.10 -15.65 -5.04
N GLY A 162 -11.30 -14.88 -6.11
CA GLY A 162 -11.17 -13.41 -6.16
C GLY A 162 -9.96 -12.91 -6.95
N GLY A 163 -10.22 -12.11 -7.97
CA GLY A 163 -9.25 -11.47 -8.87
C GLY A 163 -8.81 -10.08 -8.44
N GLY A 164 -8.89 -9.78 -7.14
CA GLY A 164 -8.35 -8.57 -6.54
C GLY A 164 -6.84 -8.65 -6.30
N PRO A 165 -6.22 -7.60 -5.69
CA PRO A 165 -4.76 -7.56 -5.51
C PRO A 165 -4.22 -8.73 -4.67
N GLY A 166 -4.97 -9.22 -3.69
CA GLY A 166 -4.57 -10.37 -2.88
C GLY A 166 -4.49 -11.66 -3.69
N GLY A 167 -5.56 -11.95 -4.45
CA GLY A 167 -5.62 -13.17 -5.29
C GLY A 167 -4.62 -13.14 -6.44
N LEU A 168 -4.49 -12.01 -7.12
CA LEU A 168 -3.53 -11.85 -8.21
C LEU A 168 -2.08 -11.90 -7.73
N SER A 169 -1.78 -11.37 -6.53
CA SER A 169 -0.45 -11.51 -5.93
C SER A 169 -0.14 -12.98 -5.60
N ALA A 170 -1.09 -13.70 -5.01
CA ALA A 170 -0.94 -15.13 -4.75
C ALA A 170 -0.71 -15.90 -6.07
N ALA A 171 -1.51 -15.64 -7.09
CA ALA A 171 -1.38 -16.25 -8.41
C ALA A 171 0.03 -16.03 -9.00
N TYR A 172 0.53 -14.79 -8.95
CA TYR A 172 1.85 -14.44 -9.44
C TYR A 172 2.97 -15.29 -8.80
N TYR A 173 3.00 -15.34 -7.47
CA TYR A 173 4.05 -16.10 -6.79
C TYR A 173 3.89 -17.60 -6.94
N LEU A 174 2.66 -18.13 -6.95
CA LEU A 174 2.40 -19.55 -7.18
C LEU A 174 2.90 -19.98 -8.57
N GLU A 175 2.62 -19.20 -9.61
CA GLU A 175 3.11 -19.47 -10.95
C GLU A 175 4.66 -19.43 -11.01
N LEU A 176 5.29 -18.46 -10.37
CA LEU A 176 6.76 -18.40 -10.30
C LEU A 176 7.36 -19.60 -9.56
N MET A 177 6.65 -20.15 -8.58
CA MET A 177 7.03 -21.37 -7.85
C MET A 177 6.77 -22.68 -8.63
N GLY A 178 6.23 -22.61 -9.85
CA GLY A 178 5.92 -23.76 -10.68
C GLY A 178 4.56 -24.42 -10.39
N HIS A 179 3.70 -23.80 -9.58
CA HIS A 179 2.33 -24.25 -9.39
C HIS A 179 1.42 -23.61 -10.44
N HIS A 180 0.38 -24.32 -10.87
CA HIS A 180 -0.61 -23.75 -11.78
C HIS A 180 -1.73 -23.04 -11.01
N ALA A 181 -1.88 -21.72 -11.20
CA ALA A 181 -2.86 -20.89 -10.52
C ALA A 181 -4.06 -20.59 -11.42
N VAL A 182 -5.27 -20.85 -10.92
CA VAL A 182 -6.54 -20.55 -11.59
C VAL A 182 -7.34 -19.59 -10.75
N VAL A 183 -7.57 -18.38 -11.25
CA VAL A 183 -8.32 -17.31 -10.56
C VAL A 183 -9.78 -17.34 -11.00
N PHE A 184 -10.68 -17.45 -10.03
CA PHE A 184 -12.13 -17.34 -10.20
C PHE A 184 -12.56 -15.93 -9.76
N GLU A 185 -13.07 -15.13 -10.67
CA GLU A 185 -13.52 -13.76 -10.41
C GLU A 185 -14.99 -13.60 -10.78
N GLU A 186 -15.81 -13.14 -9.83
CA GLU A 186 -17.24 -12.93 -10.06
C GLU A 186 -17.56 -11.79 -11.03
N LYS A 187 -16.65 -10.81 -11.14
CA LYS A 187 -16.82 -9.66 -12.02
C LYS A 187 -16.28 -9.93 -13.43
N SER A 188 -16.63 -9.04 -14.33
CA SER A 188 -16.18 -9.08 -15.73
C SER A 188 -14.75 -8.59 -15.92
N LYS A 189 -14.15 -7.98 -14.90
CA LYS A 189 -12.80 -7.37 -14.97
C LYS A 189 -12.01 -7.66 -13.69
N LEU A 190 -10.72 -7.93 -13.85
CA LEU A 190 -9.79 -8.09 -12.73
C LEU A 190 -9.42 -6.76 -12.07
N GLY A 191 -8.89 -6.85 -10.86
CA GLY A 191 -8.31 -5.74 -10.11
C GLY A 191 -8.98 -5.48 -8.76
N GLY A 192 -10.15 -6.07 -8.49
CA GLY A 192 -10.85 -5.91 -7.21
C GLY A 192 -10.98 -4.45 -6.79
N MET A 193 -10.68 -4.12 -5.52
CA MET A 193 -10.82 -2.75 -5.02
C MET A 193 -9.88 -1.73 -5.69
N LEU A 194 -8.81 -2.15 -6.34
CA LEU A 194 -7.98 -1.24 -7.14
C LEU A 194 -8.75 -0.68 -8.35
N ARG A 195 -9.69 -1.44 -8.88
CA ARG A 195 -10.57 -1.04 -9.99
C ARG A 195 -11.89 -0.46 -9.51
N TYR A 196 -12.53 -1.13 -8.55
CA TYR A 196 -13.90 -0.86 -8.13
C TYR A 196 -14.03 0.08 -6.93
N GLY A 197 -12.92 0.34 -6.21
CA GLY A 197 -12.90 1.23 -5.05
C GLY A 197 -12.10 2.51 -5.26
N ILE A 198 -11.16 2.55 -6.22
CA ILE A 198 -10.29 3.70 -6.44
C ILE A 198 -10.68 4.39 -7.74
N PRO A 199 -10.96 5.71 -7.71
CA PRO A 199 -11.34 6.46 -8.91
C PRO A 199 -10.24 6.50 -9.97
N ASN A 200 -10.67 6.55 -11.25
CA ASN A 200 -9.77 6.56 -12.40
C ASN A 200 -8.77 7.73 -12.41
N TYR A 201 -9.16 8.88 -11.86
CA TYR A 201 -8.29 10.06 -11.80
C TYR A 201 -7.13 9.90 -10.80
N ARG A 202 -7.26 9.00 -9.81
CA ARG A 202 -6.17 8.64 -8.88
C ARG A 202 -5.34 7.48 -9.42
N PHE A 203 -6.01 6.48 -9.97
CA PHE A 203 -5.37 5.30 -10.52
C PHE A 203 -5.97 4.96 -11.90
N PRO A 204 -5.38 5.49 -13.00
CA PRO A 204 -5.82 5.24 -14.35
C PRO A 204 -5.91 3.74 -14.66
N ARG A 205 -6.97 3.33 -15.36
CA ARG A 205 -7.26 1.91 -15.62
C ARG A 205 -6.20 1.24 -16.47
N GLU A 206 -5.60 1.98 -17.41
CA GLU A 206 -4.47 1.51 -18.21
C GLU A 206 -3.23 1.23 -17.35
N ARG A 207 -3.01 2.03 -16.30
CA ARG A 207 -1.90 1.82 -15.37
C ARG A 207 -2.11 0.60 -14.48
N LEU A 208 -3.34 0.33 -14.05
CA LEU A 208 -3.69 -0.91 -13.36
C LEU A 208 -3.51 -2.11 -14.28
N GLN A 209 -3.88 -1.97 -15.54
CA GLN A 209 -3.79 -3.06 -16.50
C GLN A 209 -2.33 -3.48 -16.76
N GLU A 210 -1.36 -2.56 -16.70
CA GLU A 210 0.07 -2.89 -16.78
C GLU A 210 0.52 -3.89 -15.71
N ASP A 211 0.10 -3.69 -14.45
CA ASP A 211 0.42 -4.62 -13.36
C ASP A 211 -0.30 -5.97 -13.58
N ILE A 212 -1.57 -5.94 -13.98
CA ILE A 212 -2.37 -7.15 -14.25
C ILE A 212 -1.76 -7.94 -15.41
N ASP A 213 -1.45 -7.32 -16.53
CA ASP A 213 -0.84 -7.96 -17.70
C ASP A 213 0.48 -8.64 -17.35
N THR A 214 1.27 -7.98 -16.49
CA THR A 214 2.51 -8.54 -15.99
C THR A 214 2.27 -9.82 -15.18
N ILE A 215 1.26 -9.82 -14.31
CA ILE A 215 0.88 -10.99 -13.53
C ILE A 215 0.39 -12.11 -14.44
N LEU A 216 -0.48 -11.79 -15.39
CA LEU A 216 -1.02 -12.77 -16.34
C LEU A 216 0.05 -13.37 -17.26
N SER A 217 1.11 -12.61 -17.55
CA SER A 217 2.24 -13.10 -18.37
C SER A 217 3.00 -14.27 -17.71
N THR A 218 2.82 -14.51 -16.42
CA THR A 218 3.36 -15.70 -15.74
C THR A 218 2.60 -16.99 -16.04
N GLY A 219 1.45 -16.92 -16.71
CA GLY A 219 0.67 -18.09 -17.11
C GLY A 219 -0.55 -18.37 -16.23
N VAL A 220 -0.95 -17.40 -15.40
CA VAL A 220 -2.19 -17.48 -14.59
C VAL A 220 -3.41 -17.68 -15.48
N GLU A 221 -4.19 -18.73 -15.19
CA GLU A 221 -5.52 -18.93 -15.81
C GLU A 221 -6.56 -18.09 -15.09
N VAL A 222 -7.48 -17.48 -15.84
CA VAL A 222 -8.54 -16.62 -15.27
C VAL A 222 -9.91 -17.03 -15.78
N LYS A 223 -10.86 -17.16 -14.86
CA LYS A 223 -12.28 -17.40 -15.12
C LYS A 223 -13.08 -16.22 -14.60
N LEU A 224 -13.37 -15.27 -15.50
CA LEU A 224 -14.22 -14.11 -15.21
C LEU A 224 -15.69 -14.50 -15.17
N ASN A 225 -16.55 -13.62 -14.61
CA ASN A 225 -17.99 -13.84 -14.45
C ASN A 225 -18.30 -15.19 -13.78
N THR A 226 -17.42 -15.62 -12.89
CA THR A 226 -17.48 -16.93 -12.27
C THR A 226 -17.48 -16.77 -10.75
N ARG A 227 -18.68 -16.79 -10.18
CA ARG A 227 -18.88 -16.69 -8.75
C ARG A 227 -18.73 -18.05 -8.08
N VAL A 228 -18.04 -18.08 -6.95
CA VAL A 228 -17.95 -19.26 -6.07
C VAL A 228 -18.95 -19.09 -4.94
N GLY A 229 -19.89 -20.02 -4.80
CA GLY A 229 -20.94 -19.98 -3.80
C GLY A 229 -21.85 -21.20 -3.88
N ASN A 230 -23.07 -21.08 -3.35
CA ASN A 230 -24.06 -22.17 -3.33
C ASN A 230 -25.32 -21.82 -4.15
N GLY A 231 -25.32 -20.75 -4.92
CA GLY A 231 -26.42 -20.33 -5.76
C GLY A 231 -26.50 -21.10 -7.07
N GLU A 232 -27.60 -20.95 -7.78
CA GLU A 232 -27.81 -21.53 -9.12
C GLU A 232 -26.81 -20.89 -10.10
N GLY A 233 -26.09 -21.70 -10.84
CA GLY A 233 -25.03 -21.24 -11.76
C GLY A 233 -23.68 -20.88 -11.13
N GLU A 234 -23.57 -20.97 -9.81
CA GLU A 234 -22.30 -20.74 -9.09
C GLU A 234 -21.48 -22.04 -8.98
N ILE A 235 -20.16 -21.88 -8.88
CA ILE A 235 -19.27 -23.01 -8.60
C ILE A 235 -19.22 -23.24 -7.09
N SER A 236 -19.56 -24.45 -6.62
CA SER A 236 -19.50 -24.74 -5.20
C SER A 236 -18.04 -24.82 -4.70
N TYR A 237 -17.81 -24.35 -3.48
CA TYR A 237 -16.52 -24.48 -2.82
C TYR A 237 -16.04 -25.93 -2.74
N ASN A 238 -16.93 -26.87 -2.45
CA ASN A 238 -16.59 -28.30 -2.36
C ASN A 238 -16.04 -28.83 -3.68
N LYS A 239 -16.61 -28.42 -4.81
CA LYS A 239 -16.13 -28.81 -6.14
C LYS A 239 -14.69 -28.31 -6.36
N LEU A 240 -14.38 -27.06 -5.97
CA LEU A 240 -13.00 -26.56 -6.06
C LEU A 240 -12.05 -27.34 -5.16
N HIS A 241 -12.49 -27.72 -3.97
CA HIS A 241 -11.70 -28.51 -3.04
C HIS A 241 -11.41 -29.93 -3.54
N GLU A 242 -12.30 -30.50 -4.38
CA GLU A 242 -12.13 -31.81 -5.00
C GLU A 242 -11.24 -31.77 -6.26
N GLU A 243 -11.30 -30.66 -7.04
CA GLU A 243 -10.60 -30.54 -8.32
C GLU A 243 -9.20 -29.93 -8.22
N TYR A 244 -8.86 -29.25 -7.11
CA TYR A 244 -7.61 -28.53 -6.92
C TYR A 244 -6.84 -29.05 -5.69
N ASP A 245 -5.53 -28.99 -5.74
CA ASP A 245 -4.66 -29.37 -4.61
C ASP A 245 -4.76 -28.42 -3.41
N ALA A 246 -5.13 -27.16 -3.66
CA ALA A 246 -5.37 -26.16 -2.63
C ALA A 246 -6.36 -25.10 -3.13
N VAL A 247 -7.05 -24.45 -2.18
CA VAL A 247 -7.96 -23.31 -2.45
C VAL A 247 -7.48 -22.11 -1.63
N TYR A 248 -7.26 -20.98 -2.30
CA TYR A 248 -6.90 -19.71 -1.69
C TYR A 248 -8.06 -18.74 -1.76
N ILE A 249 -8.53 -18.24 -0.61
CA ILE A 249 -9.69 -17.36 -0.53
C ILE A 249 -9.20 -15.91 -0.43
N ALA A 250 -9.51 -15.08 -1.44
CA ALA A 250 -9.11 -13.69 -1.57
C ALA A 250 -10.29 -12.77 -1.98
N ILE A 251 -11.45 -13.00 -1.41
CA ILE A 251 -12.72 -12.34 -1.78
C ILE A 251 -12.79 -10.85 -1.41
N GLY A 252 -11.87 -10.36 -0.58
CA GLY A 252 -11.82 -8.96 -0.16
C GLY A 252 -12.97 -8.53 0.76
N ALA A 253 -13.21 -7.22 0.84
CA ALA A 253 -14.31 -6.61 1.60
C ALA A 253 -15.08 -5.66 0.67
N HIS A 254 -16.32 -6.01 0.34
CA HIS A 254 -17.18 -5.31 -0.63
C HIS A 254 -18.40 -4.67 -0.01
N THR A 255 -18.52 -4.70 1.32
CA THR A 255 -19.63 -4.10 2.06
C THR A 255 -19.09 -3.06 3.04
N ASP A 256 -19.83 -1.98 3.19
CA ASP A 256 -19.57 -0.96 4.20
C ASP A 256 -20.35 -1.24 5.49
N LYS A 257 -20.08 -0.43 6.49
CA LYS A 257 -20.85 -0.42 7.73
C LYS A 257 -21.84 0.73 7.68
N LYS A 258 -23.10 0.43 7.96
CA LYS A 258 -24.11 1.43 8.19
C LYS A 258 -23.73 2.32 9.38
N ILE A 259 -24.17 3.57 9.35
CA ILE A 259 -23.90 4.53 10.42
C ILE A 259 -24.78 4.22 11.65
N GLY A 260 -25.97 3.64 11.40
CA GLY A 260 -26.95 3.28 12.42
C GLY A 260 -27.78 4.47 12.90
N ILE A 261 -28.14 5.39 12.02
CA ILE A 261 -28.99 6.55 12.32
C ILE A 261 -30.37 6.41 11.66
N GLU A 262 -31.35 7.09 12.22
CA GLU A 262 -32.71 7.14 11.68
C GLU A 262 -32.71 7.70 10.25
N GLY A 263 -33.45 7.07 9.34
CA GLY A 263 -33.59 7.52 7.96
C GLY A 263 -32.47 7.08 7.01
N GLU A 264 -31.54 6.26 7.47
CA GLU A 264 -30.38 5.80 6.69
C GLU A 264 -30.77 4.94 5.47
N ASP A 265 -32.00 4.40 5.45
CA ASP A 265 -32.52 3.61 4.32
C ASP A 265 -33.35 4.46 3.34
N ALA A 266 -33.38 5.80 3.48
CA ALA A 266 -34.13 6.69 2.60
C ALA A 266 -33.57 6.66 1.16
N ASN A 267 -34.46 6.90 0.18
CA ASN A 267 -34.06 7.02 -1.22
C ASN A 267 -33.09 8.21 -1.40
N GLY A 268 -31.97 7.95 -2.06
CA GLY A 268 -30.90 8.95 -2.23
C GLY A 268 -29.76 8.81 -1.21
N VAL A 269 -29.92 7.96 -0.19
CA VAL A 269 -28.80 7.51 0.63
C VAL A 269 -28.08 6.39 -0.08
N MET A 270 -26.75 6.50 -0.20
CA MET A 270 -25.95 5.54 -0.96
C MET A 270 -24.71 5.14 -0.17
N SER A 271 -24.38 3.86 -0.21
CA SER A 271 -23.10 3.35 0.27
C SER A 271 -21.93 3.95 -0.53
N ALA A 272 -20.87 4.36 0.15
CA ALA A 272 -19.64 4.82 -0.51
C ALA A 272 -19.02 3.72 -1.38
N VAL A 273 -19.03 2.49 -0.89
CA VAL A 273 -18.50 1.32 -1.62
C VAL A 273 -19.32 1.07 -2.88
N GLU A 274 -20.66 1.15 -2.78
CA GLU A 274 -21.57 0.98 -3.91
C GLU A 274 -21.37 2.10 -4.95
N MET A 275 -21.26 3.35 -4.51
CA MET A 275 -21.00 4.48 -5.41
C MET A 275 -19.72 4.27 -6.22
N LEU A 276 -18.61 3.96 -5.53
CA LEU A 276 -17.32 3.79 -6.20
C LEU A 276 -17.30 2.53 -7.08
N ARG A 277 -17.97 1.45 -6.65
CA ARG A 277 -18.13 0.24 -7.45
C ARG A 277 -18.85 0.52 -8.76
N ARG A 278 -19.95 1.25 -8.73
CA ARG A 278 -20.70 1.66 -9.95
C ARG A 278 -19.79 2.45 -10.89
N ILE A 279 -19.03 3.42 -10.36
CA ILE A 279 -18.05 4.18 -11.14
C ILE A 279 -16.98 3.26 -11.74
N GLY A 280 -16.53 2.26 -10.99
CA GLY A 280 -15.56 1.25 -11.44
C GLY A 280 -16.11 0.32 -12.54
N ASP A 281 -17.42 0.10 -12.57
CA ASP A 281 -18.15 -0.65 -13.59
C ASP A 281 -18.54 0.21 -14.82
N ASP A 282 -18.15 1.47 -14.86
CA ASP A 282 -18.55 2.48 -15.85
C ASP A 282 -20.08 2.82 -15.80
N ASP A 283 -20.76 2.48 -14.70
CA ASP A 283 -22.14 2.88 -14.37
C ASP A 283 -22.12 4.15 -13.52
N MET A 284 -22.05 5.31 -14.20
CA MET A 284 -21.87 6.61 -13.52
C MET A 284 -23.13 7.06 -12.80
N PRO A 285 -23.12 7.26 -11.46
CA PRO A 285 -24.23 7.89 -10.75
C PRO A 285 -24.47 9.31 -11.28
N ASP A 286 -25.73 9.69 -11.41
CA ASP A 286 -26.11 11.05 -11.79
C ASP A 286 -26.20 11.96 -10.57
N PHE A 287 -25.23 12.86 -10.43
CA PHE A 287 -25.21 13.91 -9.40
C PHE A 287 -25.44 15.33 -9.95
N LYS A 288 -25.77 15.44 -11.23
CA LYS A 288 -25.98 16.74 -11.86
C LYS A 288 -27.02 17.54 -11.08
N ASP A 289 -26.65 18.77 -10.76
CA ASP A 289 -27.48 19.76 -10.03
C ASP A 289 -27.88 19.34 -8.60
N LYS A 290 -27.39 18.22 -8.09
CA LYS A 290 -27.71 17.74 -6.74
C LYS A 290 -26.75 18.29 -5.68
N THR A 291 -27.25 18.40 -4.46
CA THR A 291 -26.43 18.58 -3.27
C THR A 291 -26.08 17.22 -2.68
N VAL A 292 -24.80 16.96 -2.51
CA VAL A 292 -24.29 15.70 -1.99
C VAL A 292 -23.61 15.94 -0.64
N VAL A 293 -23.92 15.14 0.37
CA VAL A 293 -23.23 15.15 1.66
C VAL A 293 -22.56 13.81 1.86
N VAL A 294 -21.23 13.82 2.00
CA VAL A 294 -20.42 12.63 2.29
C VAL A 294 -20.15 12.56 3.78
N VAL A 295 -20.48 11.45 4.41
CA VAL A 295 -20.23 11.24 5.84
C VAL A 295 -18.95 10.43 6.02
N GLY A 296 -17.95 11.02 6.63
CA GLY A 296 -16.68 10.35 6.93
C GLY A 296 -15.45 11.22 6.75
N GLY A 297 -14.30 10.71 7.19
CA GLY A 297 -13.02 11.43 7.13
C GLY A 297 -11.83 10.53 6.72
N GLY A 298 -12.11 9.40 6.04
CA GLY A 298 -11.10 8.53 5.46
C GLY A 298 -10.89 8.78 3.95
N ASN A 299 -9.89 8.14 3.35
CA ASN A 299 -9.59 8.28 1.92
C ASN A 299 -10.80 7.94 1.03
N VAL A 300 -11.62 6.96 1.41
CA VAL A 300 -12.86 6.61 0.69
C VAL A 300 -13.83 7.80 0.64
N ALA A 301 -13.97 8.55 1.75
CA ALA A 301 -14.84 9.72 1.79
C ALA A 301 -14.31 10.82 0.86
N MET A 302 -12.99 11.01 0.79
CA MET A 302 -12.37 11.97 -0.15
C MET A 302 -12.60 11.54 -1.59
N ASP A 303 -12.46 10.26 -1.88
CA ASP A 303 -12.72 9.70 -3.22
C ASP A 303 -14.18 9.89 -3.65
N CYS A 304 -15.15 9.65 -2.75
CA CYS A 304 -16.56 9.90 -3.02
C CYS A 304 -16.83 11.39 -3.23
N THR A 305 -16.28 12.26 -2.38
CA THR A 305 -16.42 13.71 -2.47
C THR A 305 -15.95 14.24 -3.83
N ARG A 306 -14.72 13.92 -4.20
CA ARG A 306 -14.12 14.37 -5.45
C ARG A 306 -14.82 13.77 -6.68
N SER A 307 -15.28 12.50 -6.56
CA SER A 307 -16.07 11.87 -7.62
C SER A 307 -17.43 12.54 -7.80
N ALA A 308 -18.12 12.90 -6.71
CA ALA A 308 -19.41 13.61 -6.78
C ALA A 308 -19.27 14.99 -7.46
N ILE A 309 -18.21 15.75 -7.13
CA ILE A 309 -17.89 17.02 -7.80
C ILE A 309 -17.72 16.82 -9.31
N ARG A 310 -16.90 15.83 -9.70
CA ARG A 310 -16.60 15.52 -11.10
C ARG A 310 -17.80 15.00 -11.88
N LEU A 311 -18.77 14.40 -11.19
CA LEU A 311 -20.05 13.96 -11.75
C LEU A 311 -21.12 15.06 -11.76
N GLY A 312 -20.73 16.32 -11.50
CA GLY A 312 -21.59 17.48 -11.72
C GLY A 312 -22.46 17.87 -10.54
N ALA A 313 -22.17 17.42 -9.33
CA ALA A 313 -22.88 17.87 -8.14
C ALA A 313 -22.77 19.40 -7.98
N LYS A 314 -23.92 20.04 -7.70
CA LYS A 314 -24.01 21.51 -7.51
C LYS A 314 -23.27 21.94 -6.25
N LYS A 315 -23.32 21.13 -5.21
CA LYS A 315 -22.68 21.39 -3.92
C LYS A 315 -22.28 20.04 -3.29
N VAL A 316 -21.08 19.97 -2.75
CA VAL A 316 -20.62 18.77 -2.03
C VAL A 316 -20.10 19.16 -0.66
N GLY A 317 -20.66 18.55 0.39
CA GLY A 317 -20.27 18.72 1.77
C GLY A 317 -19.67 17.45 2.36
N ILE A 318 -18.69 17.60 3.25
CA ILE A 318 -18.09 16.50 4.03
C ILE A 318 -18.52 16.69 5.48
N ALA A 319 -19.35 15.79 6.02
CA ALA A 319 -19.72 15.80 7.44
C ALA A 319 -18.79 14.89 8.22
N TYR A 320 -18.03 15.46 9.16
CA TYR A 320 -17.09 14.69 9.96
C TYR A 320 -17.22 14.99 11.45
N ARG A 321 -17.38 13.95 12.27
CA ARG A 321 -17.66 14.09 13.72
C ARG A 321 -16.48 14.57 14.57
N ARG A 322 -15.24 14.52 14.01
CA ARG A 322 -14.01 14.94 14.72
C ARG A 322 -13.43 16.19 14.07
N ARG A 323 -12.26 16.62 14.56
CA ARG A 323 -11.51 17.74 13.94
C ARG A 323 -10.93 17.30 12.61
N GLN A 324 -10.65 18.23 11.73
CA GLN A 324 -9.96 17.97 10.47
C GLN A 324 -8.61 17.23 10.70
N THR A 325 -7.88 17.61 11.74
CA THR A 325 -6.60 16.98 12.10
C THR A 325 -6.73 15.52 12.58
N ASP A 326 -7.94 15.07 12.91
CA ASP A 326 -8.22 13.70 13.34
C ASP A 326 -8.69 12.82 12.16
N MET A 327 -8.72 13.36 10.95
CA MET A 327 -9.05 12.58 9.74
C MET A 327 -7.98 11.54 9.47
N THR A 328 -8.43 10.36 9.06
CA THR A 328 -7.52 9.26 8.64
C THR A 328 -7.17 9.34 7.16
N ALA A 329 -7.83 10.22 6.40
CA ALA A 329 -7.45 10.52 5.04
C ALA A 329 -6.07 11.21 5.01
N LEU A 330 -5.31 10.97 3.95
CA LEU A 330 -4.06 11.69 3.72
C LEU A 330 -4.35 13.20 3.63
N PRO A 331 -3.53 14.06 4.26
CA PRO A 331 -3.73 15.52 4.21
C PRO A 331 -3.90 16.05 2.78
N GLU A 332 -3.09 15.56 1.85
CA GLU A 332 -3.13 15.92 0.43
C GLU A 332 -4.48 15.57 -0.24
N GLU A 333 -5.18 14.52 0.21
CA GLU A 333 -6.50 14.15 -0.33
C GLU A 333 -7.60 15.06 0.24
N VAL A 334 -7.48 15.44 1.52
CA VAL A 334 -8.40 16.41 2.14
C VAL A 334 -8.25 17.79 1.50
N GLU A 335 -7.02 18.26 1.34
CA GLU A 335 -6.69 19.53 0.67
C GLU A 335 -7.18 19.51 -0.78
N GLY A 336 -6.96 18.40 -1.49
CA GLY A 336 -7.45 18.21 -2.86
C GLY A 336 -8.97 18.29 -2.96
N ALA A 337 -9.72 17.67 -2.04
CA ALA A 337 -11.17 17.74 -2.02
C ALA A 337 -11.69 19.19 -1.78
N ILE A 338 -11.06 19.90 -0.84
CA ILE A 338 -11.40 21.31 -0.55
C ILE A 338 -11.05 22.21 -1.75
N ALA A 339 -9.90 22.02 -2.36
CA ALA A 339 -9.46 22.78 -3.53
C ALA A 339 -10.38 22.57 -4.76
N GLU A 340 -10.99 21.39 -4.89
CA GLU A 340 -12.00 21.10 -5.91
C GLU A 340 -13.39 21.67 -5.58
N GLY A 341 -13.58 22.28 -4.41
CA GLY A 341 -14.80 23.00 -4.03
C GLY A 341 -15.67 22.29 -3.00
N ALA A 342 -15.18 21.26 -2.32
CA ALA A 342 -15.92 20.65 -1.22
C ALA A 342 -15.93 21.55 0.03
N GLU A 343 -17.06 21.58 0.72
CA GLU A 343 -17.19 22.24 2.02
C GLU A 343 -16.97 21.23 3.16
N LEU A 344 -16.03 21.47 4.05
CA LEU A 344 -15.77 20.61 5.20
C LEU A 344 -16.53 21.08 6.44
N TYR A 345 -17.41 20.25 6.94
CA TYR A 345 -18.16 20.42 8.19
C TYR A 345 -17.58 19.50 9.28
N SER A 346 -16.48 19.93 9.89
CA SER A 346 -15.88 19.21 11.03
C SER A 346 -16.67 19.43 12.32
N LEU A 347 -16.50 18.54 13.30
CA LEU A 347 -17.20 18.54 14.58
C LEU A 347 -18.74 18.48 14.43
N LYS A 348 -19.19 17.71 13.43
CA LYS A 348 -20.60 17.50 13.10
C LYS A 348 -20.87 16.00 13.07
N ALA A 349 -21.44 15.47 14.16
CA ALA A 349 -21.83 14.05 14.24
C ALA A 349 -23.17 13.85 13.51
N PRO A 350 -23.28 12.94 12.55
CA PRO A 350 -24.55 12.59 11.95
C PRO A 350 -25.52 12.06 13.02
N HIS A 351 -26.75 12.57 13.01
CA HIS A 351 -27.77 12.22 13.99
C HIS A 351 -29.02 11.57 13.35
N LYS A 352 -29.53 12.18 12.28
CA LYS A 352 -30.75 11.74 11.62
C LYS A 352 -30.73 12.15 10.13
N ILE A 353 -31.31 11.32 9.30
CA ILE A 353 -31.64 11.65 7.91
C ILE A 353 -33.16 11.90 7.81
N GLU A 354 -33.52 13.04 7.28
CA GLU A 354 -34.90 13.41 7.03
C GLU A 354 -35.28 13.06 5.57
N ALA A 355 -36.46 12.49 5.40
CA ALA A 355 -37.01 12.15 4.10
C ALA A 355 -38.39 12.81 3.89
N ASP A 356 -38.77 13.06 2.64
CA ASP A 356 -40.08 13.55 2.24
C ASP A 356 -41.16 12.42 2.30
N GLU A 357 -42.40 12.78 1.97
CA GLU A 357 -43.51 11.84 1.95
C GLU A 357 -43.35 10.66 0.97
N ASN A 358 -42.45 10.83 -0.02
CA ASN A 358 -42.09 9.78 -0.99
C ASN A 358 -40.87 8.97 -0.58
N GLY A 359 -40.31 9.25 0.61
CA GLY A 359 -39.13 8.57 1.15
C GLY A 359 -37.81 9.07 0.57
N ASN A 360 -37.76 10.19 -0.14
CA ASN A 360 -36.52 10.75 -0.68
C ASN A 360 -35.82 11.63 0.35
N VAL A 361 -34.49 11.53 0.46
CA VAL A 361 -33.69 12.30 1.39
C VAL A 361 -33.80 13.79 1.12
N THR A 362 -34.08 14.58 2.18
CA THR A 362 -34.19 16.03 2.12
C THR A 362 -33.12 16.73 2.94
N ALA A 363 -32.71 16.16 4.09
CA ALA A 363 -31.71 16.74 4.96
C ALA A 363 -30.92 15.68 5.76
N LEU A 364 -29.67 16.02 6.09
CA LEU A 364 -28.89 15.34 7.11
C LEU A 364 -28.80 16.26 8.34
N TRP A 365 -29.38 15.82 9.43
CA TRP A 365 -29.24 16.48 10.74
C TRP A 365 -27.96 16.04 11.42
N VAL A 366 -27.24 17.03 11.96
CA VAL A 366 -25.97 16.78 12.64
C VAL A 366 -25.97 17.46 14.01
N GLU A 367 -25.35 16.81 15.00
CA GLU A 367 -25.11 17.37 16.31
C GLU A 367 -23.70 17.98 16.39
N PRO A 368 -23.55 19.19 16.94
CA PRO A 368 -22.25 19.75 17.24
C PRO A 368 -21.50 18.89 18.26
N VAL A 369 -20.24 18.57 17.96
CA VAL A 369 -19.36 17.87 18.89
C VAL A 369 -18.48 18.87 19.62
N SER A 370 -18.49 18.81 20.95
CA SER A 370 -17.65 19.64 21.82
C SER A 370 -16.63 18.76 22.52
N TYR A 371 -15.35 19.12 22.42
CA TYR A 371 -14.28 18.51 23.23
C TYR A 371 -14.05 19.36 24.46
N THR A 372 -14.59 18.93 25.60
CA THR A 372 -14.42 19.63 26.88
C THR A 372 -13.10 19.24 27.58
N HIS A 373 -12.51 18.10 27.23
CA HIS A 373 -11.22 17.65 27.75
C HIS A 373 -10.46 16.88 26.65
N LEU A 374 -9.12 16.91 26.71
CA LEU A 374 -8.25 15.99 25.98
C LEU A 374 -8.43 14.59 26.58
N THR A 375 -9.44 13.86 26.16
CA THR A 375 -9.51 12.43 26.43
C THR A 375 -8.50 11.75 25.51
N LEU A 376 -7.58 11.01 26.10
CA LEU A 376 -6.77 10.03 25.37
C LEU A 376 -7.72 9.16 24.52
N PRO A 377 -7.35 8.80 23.29
CA PRO A 377 -8.18 7.95 22.46
C PRO A 377 -8.41 6.62 23.20
N THR A 378 -9.57 6.49 23.81
CA THR A 378 -10.03 5.18 24.26
C THR A 378 -10.25 4.35 23.00
N LYS A 379 -9.53 3.23 22.92
CA LYS A 379 -9.80 2.21 21.91
C LYS A 379 -11.28 1.87 21.98
N ALA A 380 -12.01 2.23 20.97
CA ALA A 380 -13.32 1.66 20.71
C ALA A 380 -13.14 0.37 19.92
#